data_54eef4a4f3aa83d307b6da33439a58d9
#
_entry.id   54eef4a4f3aa83d307b6da33439a58d9
#
_cell.length_a   1.000
_cell.length_b   1.000
_cell.length_c   1.000
_cell.angle_alpha   90.00
_cell.angle_beta   90.00
_cell.angle_gamma   90.00
#
_symmetry.space_group_name_H-M   'P 1'
#
loop_
_entity.id
_entity.type
_entity.pdbx_description
1 polymer ?
#
loop_
_entity_poly.entity_id
_entity_poly.type
_entity_poly.pdbx_seq_one_letter_code
_entity_poly.pdbx_strand_id
1 'polypeptide(L)'
;MDNKQSRTRNFSIIAHIDHGKSTLADRLIQYTGLVSDREMKNQLLDNMDLERERGITIKLQNIRLKYNAKDGNEYYLNLIDTPGHVDFNYEVSRSLAACEGALLVVDAAQGVEAQTLANVYLALDQDLEILPVINKIDLPSARPDEIKEEIEDIIGLDASEAPLVSAKSGLNIQDVLEDIVNNIPAPEGDIEKPLKALIFDSYYDAYKGVVAYVRVFEGEVKKGMTIEMMNTKKKFEVTEVGVMAPHPTELDSLQAGDVGYIAASIKDIRSCHVGDTITDASRPTEEALPGYKKATPMVYCGIYPGEGEKYENVKDALEKLQVNDAALEFELETSAALGFGFRCGFLGLLHLEIIEERLEREFNLNLVTTAPSVIYRVTKNTGEVVMIQNPTNLPDPSEIKMIEEPIVKADIIVPKDYVGIVMELCQERRGTMHNMEYIDTKRVMLHYDLPLNEVIYDFFDALKSRTRGYGSLDFEMKGYVPSTLVKLDILINKEQVDALSFIVHESKAYARGKAMCEKLKNEIPRHQFAVPIQAAVGNKIIARETISALRKDVLAKCYGGDISRKKKLLEKQKEGKKRMRQIGNVEVPQKAFMAVLKLDD
;
A
#
# COMPACT_ATOMS: atom_id res chain seq x y z
N MET A 1 -40.53 -7.74 1.37
CA MET A 1 -39.35 -7.09 0.72
C MET A 1 -39.87 -6.05 -0.25
N ASP A 2 -39.34 -4.85 -0.20
CA ASP A 2 -39.61 -3.84 -1.22
C ASP A 2 -39.12 -4.38 -2.57
N ASN A 3 -39.84 -4.10 -3.65
CA ASN A 3 -39.49 -4.57 -4.99
C ASN A 3 -38.09 -4.12 -5.46
N LYS A 4 -37.59 -3.02 -4.90
CA LYS A 4 -36.25 -2.49 -5.15
C LYS A 4 -35.16 -3.37 -4.52
N GLN A 5 -35.29 -3.76 -3.24
CA GLN A 5 -34.31 -4.56 -2.52
C GLN A 5 -34.09 -5.93 -3.18
N SER A 6 -35.16 -6.62 -3.60
CA SER A 6 -35.07 -7.90 -4.30
C SER A 6 -34.34 -7.83 -5.65
N ARG A 7 -34.26 -6.62 -6.24
CA ARG A 7 -33.59 -6.33 -7.52
C ARG A 7 -32.26 -5.61 -7.33
N THR A 8 -31.73 -5.53 -6.13
CA THR A 8 -30.41 -4.97 -5.85
C THR A 8 -29.38 -6.10 -5.75
N ARG A 9 -28.18 -5.87 -6.27
CA ARG A 9 -27.02 -6.74 -6.13
C ARG A 9 -25.80 -5.91 -5.74
N ASN A 10 -25.18 -6.23 -4.62
CA ASN A 10 -23.96 -5.59 -4.17
C ASN A 10 -22.81 -6.57 -4.36
N PHE A 11 -21.84 -6.20 -5.17
CA PHE A 11 -20.74 -7.09 -5.50
C PHE A 11 -19.44 -6.33 -5.68
N SER A 12 -18.35 -7.06 -5.51
CA SER A 12 -16.99 -6.59 -5.77
C SER A 12 -16.34 -7.40 -6.88
N ILE A 13 -15.24 -6.89 -7.43
CA ILE A 13 -14.39 -7.63 -8.35
C ILE A 13 -13.06 -7.91 -7.68
N ILE A 14 -12.73 -9.17 -7.51
CA ILE A 14 -11.45 -9.66 -6.99
C ILE A 14 -10.64 -10.29 -8.12
N ALA A 15 -9.37 -10.00 -8.18
CA ALA A 15 -8.48 -10.51 -9.23
C ALA A 15 -7.02 -10.40 -8.78
N HIS A 16 -6.16 -11.21 -9.39
CA HIS A 16 -4.72 -10.93 -9.37
C HIS A 16 -4.39 -9.69 -10.20
N ILE A 17 -3.23 -9.08 -9.94
CA ILE A 17 -2.71 -7.95 -10.73
C ILE A 17 -2.63 -8.37 -12.21
N ASP A 18 -3.01 -7.47 -13.11
CA ASP A 18 -3.03 -7.67 -14.57
C ASP A 18 -4.03 -8.71 -15.11
N HIS A 19 -4.89 -9.35 -14.29
CA HIS A 19 -5.95 -10.23 -14.79
C HIS A 19 -7.09 -9.48 -15.50
N GLY A 20 -7.10 -8.16 -15.43
CA GLY A 20 -8.03 -7.30 -16.19
C GLY A 20 -9.24 -6.84 -15.40
N LYS A 21 -9.14 -6.73 -14.07
CA LYS A 21 -10.17 -6.23 -13.15
C LYS A 21 -10.77 -4.90 -13.60
N SER A 22 -9.96 -3.84 -13.69
CA SER A 22 -10.42 -2.48 -14.05
C SER A 22 -10.97 -2.43 -15.49
N THR A 23 -10.41 -3.25 -16.41
CA THR A 23 -10.93 -3.36 -17.77
C THR A 23 -12.31 -4.00 -17.78
N LEU A 24 -12.57 -5.03 -16.95
CA LEU A 24 -13.89 -5.64 -16.83
C LEU A 24 -14.89 -4.66 -16.22
N ALA A 25 -14.51 -3.95 -15.14
CA ALA A 25 -15.34 -2.91 -14.55
C ALA A 25 -15.77 -1.85 -15.57
N ASP A 26 -14.83 -1.34 -16.38
CA ASP A 26 -15.12 -0.41 -17.49
C ASP A 26 -16.16 -0.97 -18.48
N ARG A 27 -16.05 -2.27 -18.83
CA ARG A 27 -17.00 -2.90 -19.76
C ARG A 27 -18.39 -3.09 -19.16
N LEU A 28 -18.48 -3.44 -17.87
CA LEU A 28 -19.78 -3.50 -17.18
C LEU A 28 -20.47 -2.13 -17.18
N ILE A 29 -19.71 -1.06 -16.88
CA ILE A 29 -20.21 0.33 -16.92
C ILE A 29 -20.65 0.73 -18.32
N GLN A 30 -19.84 0.45 -19.33
CA GLN A 30 -20.15 0.75 -20.73
C GLN A 30 -21.39 0.01 -21.21
N TYR A 31 -21.49 -1.31 -20.91
CA TYR A 31 -22.61 -2.14 -21.36
C TYR A 31 -23.95 -1.69 -20.77
N THR A 32 -23.96 -1.23 -19.52
CA THR A 32 -25.16 -0.70 -18.86
C THR A 32 -25.58 0.69 -19.36
N GLY A 33 -24.76 1.34 -20.20
CA GLY A 33 -25.07 2.64 -20.80
C GLY A 33 -25.08 3.79 -19.82
N LEU A 34 -24.48 3.62 -18.63
CA LEU A 34 -24.41 4.67 -17.61
C LEU A 34 -23.56 5.86 -18.06
N VAL A 35 -22.56 5.60 -18.90
CA VAL A 35 -21.66 6.60 -19.48
C VAL A 35 -21.72 6.47 -20.98
N SER A 36 -21.82 7.60 -21.69
CA SER A 36 -21.82 7.61 -23.14
C SER A 36 -20.46 7.17 -23.70
N ASP A 37 -20.43 6.56 -24.90
CA ASP A 37 -19.18 6.14 -25.56
C ASP A 37 -18.16 7.28 -25.75
N ARG A 38 -18.63 8.54 -25.79
CA ARG A 38 -17.76 9.74 -25.93
C ARG A 38 -17.09 10.14 -24.62
N GLU A 39 -17.71 9.82 -23.49
CA GLU A 39 -17.23 10.12 -22.14
C GLU A 39 -16.45 8.94 -21.53
N MET A 40 -16.58 7.77 -22.16
CA MET A 40 -15.88 6.57 -21.73
C MET A 40 -14.36 6.76 -21.86
N LYS A 41 -13.65 6.57 -20.76
CA LYS A 41 -12.19 6.58 -20.67
C LYS A 41 -11.74 5.23 -20.15
N ASN A 42 -10.53 4.82 -20.49
CA ASN A 42 -9.94 3.64 -19.89
C ASN A 42 -9.74 3.88 -18.39
N GLN A 43 -10.04 2.89 -17.57
CA GLN A 43 -9.94 2.96 -16.11
C GLN A 43 -10.80 4.11 -15.56
N LEU A 44 -12.10 4.07 -15.91
CA LEU A 44 -13.04 5.15 -15.55
C LEU A 44 -13.18 5.33 -14.03
N LEU A 45 -13.12 4.23 -13.27
CA LEU A 45 -13.19 4.24 -11.81
C LEU A 45 -11.88 4.71 -11.17
N ASP A 46 -10.74 4.56 -11.84
CA ASP A 46 -9.44 5.04 -11.36
C ASP A 46 -9.38 6.57 -11.50
N ASN A 47 -9.79 7.27 -10.44
CA ASN A 47 -9.93 8.74 -10.47
C ASN A 47 -8.61 9.48 -10.27
N MET A 48 -7.59 8.83 -9.72
CA MET A 48 -6.27 9.40 -9.52
C MET A 48 -5.41 9.24 -10.78
N ASP A 49 -4.64 10.27 -11.13
CA ASP A 49 -3.66 10.15 -12.21
C ASP A 49 -2.62 9.06 -11.91
N LEU A 50 -2.29 8.90 -10.63
CA LEU A 50 -1.36 7.88 -10.13
C LEU A 50 -1.86 6.45 -10.37
N GLU A 51 -3.15 6.18 -10.21
CA GLU A 51 -3.78 4.88 -10.52
C GLU A 51 -3.60 4.54 -12.00
N ARG A 52 -3.86 5.52 -12.88
CA ARG A 52 -3.73 5.35 -14.33
C ARG A 52 -2.29 5.19 -14.79
N GLU A 53 -1.35 5.94 -14.20
CA GLU A 53 0.07 5.84 -14.51
C GLU A 53 0.66 4.49 -14.11
N ARG A 54 0.25 3.96 -12.96
CA ARG A 54 0.75 2.68 -12.43
C ARG A 54 -0.07 1.48 -12.88
N GLY A 55 -1.26 1.69 -13.47
CA GLY A 55 -2.16 0.63 -13.92
C GLY A 55 -2.77 -0.20 -12.80
N ILE A 56 -2.88 0.36 -11.59
CA ILE A 56 -3.43 -0.30 -10.40
C ILE A 56 -4.51 0.56 -9.75
N THR A 57 -5.56 -0.06 -9.25
CA THR A 57 -6.54 0.62 -8.39
C THR A 57 -5.91 0.79 -7.00
N ILE A 58 -5.87 2.02 -6.51
CA ILE A 58 -5.33 2.38 -5.19
C ILE A 58 -6.46 2.57 -4.21
N LYS A 59 -7.48 3.34 -4.60
CA LYS A 59 -8.60 3.69 -3.73
C LYS A 59 -9.86 2.95 -4.15
N LEU A 60 -10.57 2.45 -3.14
CA LEU A 60 -11.90 1.89 -3.30
C LEU A 60 -12.83 2.89 -4.00
N GLN A 61 -13.56 2.42 -5.00
CA GLN A 61 -14.60 3.17 -5.71
C GLN A 61 -15.89 2.37 -5.71
N ASN A 62 -17.02 3.05 -5.57
CA ASN A 62 -18.31 2.43 -5.70
C ASN A 62 -19.12 3.10 -6.81
N ILE A 63 -19.89 2.32 -7.54
CA ILE A 63 -20.77 2.84 -8.59
C ILE A 63 -22.04 2.01 -8.67
N ARG A 64 -23.18 2.70 -8.84
CA ARG A 64 -24.47 2.06 -9.08
C ARG A 64 -24.78 2.01 -10.56
N LEU A 65 -24.95 0.81 -11.09
CA LEU A 65 -25.36 0.54 -12.46
C LEU A 65 -26.85 0.18 -12.49
N LYS A 66 -27.52 0.50 -13.60
CA LYS A 66 -28.87 0.02 -13.91
C LYS A 66 -28.77 -0.95 -15.06
N TYR A 67 -29.30 -2.14 -14.88
CA TYR A 67 -29.24 -3.19 -15.89
C TYR A 67 -30.64 -3.76 -16.16
N ASN A 68 -31.03 -3.79 -17.42
CA ASN A 68 -32.24 -4.46 -17.89
C ASN A 68 -31.89 -5.90 -18.26
N ALA A 69 -32.23 -6.83 -17.37
CA ALA A 69 -31.89 -8.24 -17.51
C ALA A 69 -32.80 -8.95 -18.55
N LYS A 70 -32.38 -10.15 -18.98
CA LYS A 70 -33.14 -10.98 -19.93
C LYS A 70 -34.51 -11.39 -19.40
N ASP A 71 -34.74 -11.38 -18.10
CA ASP A 71 -36.05 -11.62 -17.46
C ASP A 71 -37.05 -10.46 -17.61
N GLY A 72 -36.63 -9.34 -18.21
CA GLY A 72 -37.42 -8.13 -18.44
C GLY A 72 -37.51 -7.18 -17.25
N ASN A 73 -36.79 -7.42 -16.16
CA ASN A 73 -36.73 -6.54 -15.01
C ASN A 73 -35.50 -5.64 -15.03
N GLU A 74 -35.64 -4.43 -14.44
CA GLU A 74 -34.52 -3.53 -14.15
C GLU A 74 -33.91 -3.89 -12.80
N TYR A 75 -32.58 -4.09 -12.78
CA TYR A 75 -31.78 -4.36 -11.59
C TYR A 75 -30.85 -3.19 -11.26
N TYR A 76 -30.61 -3.01 -9.96
CA TYR A 76 -29.62 -2.08 -9.43
C TYR A 76 -28.37 -2.86 -9.01
N LEU A 77 -27.29 -2.67 -9.74
CA LEU A 77 -26.02 -3.36 -9.52
C LEU A 77 -25.04 -2.37 -8.88
N ASN A 78 -24.73 -2.55 -7.61
CA ASN A 78 -23.74 -1.74 -6.91
C ASN A 78 -22.39 -2.45 -6.99
N LEU A 79 -21.53 -1.95 -7.87
CA LEU A 79 -20.15 -2.42 -7.99
C LEU A 79 -19.28 -1.64 -6.99
N ILE A 80 -18.56 -2.37 -6.15
CA ILE A 80 -17.52 -1.85 -5.27
C ILE A 80 -16.18 -2.34 -5.81
N ASP A 81 -15.43 -1.45 -6.48
CA ASP A 81 -14.12 -1.78 -7.06
C ASP A 81 -13.04 -1.74 -5.98
N THR A 82 -12.21 -2.79 -5.92
CA THR A 82 -11.20 -3.00 -4.88
C THR A 82 -9.80 -2.88 -5.44
N PRO A 83 -8.80 -2.46 -4.65
CA PRO A 83 -7.41 -2.65 -5.02
C PRO A 83 -7.07 -4.12 -5.28
N GLY A 84 -6.10 -4.39 -6.15
CA GLY A 84 -5.67 -5.76 -6.46
C GLY A 84 -4.30 -6.14 -5.87
N HIS A 85 -3.64 -5.23 -5.14
CA HIS A 85 -2.29 -5.45 -4.61
C HIS A 85 -2.32 -5.91 -3.14
N VAL A 86 -1.36 -6.76 -2.76
CA VAL A 86 -1.27 -7.32 -1.39
C VAL A 86 -1.21 -6.26 -0.29
N ASP A 87 -0.57 -5.11 -0.53
CA ASP A 87 -0.49 -4.01 0.43
C ASP A 87 -1.89 -3.46 0.81
N PHE A 88 -2.89 -3.69 -0.03
CA PHE A 88 -4.26 -3.17 0.15
C PHE A 88 -5.29 -4.23 0.56
N ASN A 89 -4.85 -5.37 1.11
CA ASN A 89 -5.76 -6.43 1.60
C ASN A 89 -6.78 -5.90 2.62
N TYR A 90 -6.42 -4.85 3.36
CA TYR A 90 -7.33 -4.20 4.30
C TYR A 90 -8.51 -3.51 3.59
N GLU A 91 -8.24 -2.80 2.48
CA GLU A 91 -9.26 -2.18 1.62
C GLU A 91 -10.14 -3.24 0.96
N VAL A 92 -9.55 -4.33 0.51
CA VAL A 92 -10.27 -5.48 -0.07
C VAL A 92 -11.26 -6.05 0.96
N SER A 93 -10.80 -6.35 2.17
CA SER A 93 -11.66 -6.90 3.23
C SER A 93 -12.85 -5.98 3.57
N ARG A 94 -12.64 -4.66 3.59
CA ARG A 94 -13.71 -3.68 3.84
C ARG A 94 -14.75 -3.64 2.72
N SER A 95 -14.30 -3.71 1.50
CA SER A 95 -15.17 -3.71 0.32
C SER A 95 -16.03 -4.96 0.28
N LEU A 96 -15.42 -6.11 0.53
CA LEU A 96 -16.11 -7.38 0.56
C LEU A 96 -17.19 -7.42 1.64
N ALA A 97 -16.95 -6.88 2.83
CA ALA A 97 -17.93 -6.81 3.91
C ALA A 97 -19.16 -5.94 3.58
N ALA A 98 -19.12 -5.13 2.53
CA ALA A 98 -20.26 -4.35 2.05
C ALA A 98 -21.05 -5.05 0.91
N CYS A 99 -20.64 -6.25 0.50
CA CYS A 99 -21.18 -7.00 -0.63
C CYS A 99 -21.89 -8.28 -0.19
N GLU A 100 -22.72 -8.83 -1.09
CA GLU A 100 -23.28 -10.17 -1.01
C GLU A 100 -22.57 -11.14 -1.98
N GLY A 101 -21.79 -10.65 -2.92
CA GLY A 101 -21.04 -11.51 -3.85
C GLY A 101 -19.76 -10.87 -4.37
N ALA A 102 -18.92 -11.70 -4.99
CA ALA A 102 -17.67 -11.28 -5.62
C ALA A 102 -17.47 -11.96 -6.97
N LEU A 103 -17.05 -11.19 -7.97
CA LEU A 103 -16.58 -11.74 -9.25
C LEU A 103 -15.09 -12.08 -9.12
N LEU A 104 -14.74 -13.33 -9.27
CA LEU A 104 -13.36 -13.81 -9.30
C LEU A 104 -12.85 -13.81 -10.74
N VAL A 105 -12.06 -12.81 -11.11
CA VAL A 105 -11.53 -12.70 -12.49
C VAL A 105 -10.21 -13.43 -12.59
N VAL A 106 -10.17 -14.45 -13.46
CA VAL A 106 -8.98 -15.27 -13.74
C VAL A 106 -8.57 -15.11 -15.20
N ASP A 107 -7.27 -14.89 -15.43
CA ASP A 107 -6.69 -14.82 -16.78
C ASP A 107 -6.66 -16.20 -17.43
N ALA A 108 -7.24 -16.33 -18.61
CA ALA A 108 -7.30 -17.59 -19.36
C ALA A 108 -5.94 -18.17 -19.78
N ALA A 109 -4.85 -17.38 -19.68
CA ALA A 109 -3.50 -17.81 -20.01
C ALA A 109 -2.63 -18.07 -18.76
N GLN A 110 -2.82 -17.30 -17.68
CA GLN A 110 -2.00 -17.39 -16.46
C GLN A 110 -2.61 -18.33 -15.42
N GLY A 111 -3.96 -18.35 -15.28
CA GLY A 111 -4.66 -19.20 -14.33
C GLY A 111 -4.68 -18.65 -12.90
N VAL A 112 -4.81 -19.55 -11.92
CA VAL A 112 -4.88 -19.18 -10.48
C VAL A 112 -3.48 -18.83 -9.97
N GLU A 113 -3.35 -17.69 -9.29
CA GLU A 113 -2.11 -17.19 -8.68
C GLU A 113 -2.27 -16.99 -7.15
N ALA A 114 -1.17 -16.72 -6.42
CA ALA A 114 -1.21 -16.63 -4.95
C ALA A 114 -2.21 -15.59 -4.44
N GLN A 115 -2.26 -14.39 -5.04
CA GLN A 115 -3.23 -13.36 -4.68
C GLN A 115 -4.68 -13.74 -5.02
N THR A 116 -4.89 -14.60 -6.03
CA THR A 116 -6.23 -15.14 -6.34
C THR A 116 -6.75 -15.91 -5.14
N LEU A 117 -5.93 -16.81 -4.58
CA LEU A 117 -6.28 -17.60 -3.40
C LEU A 117 -6.52 -16.72 -2.17
N ALA A 118 -5.61 -15.78 -1.90
CA ALA A 118 -5.75 -14.85 -0.77
C ALA A 118 -7.06 -14.06 -0.83
N ASN A 119 -7.41 -13.51 -2.01
CA ASN A 119 -8.65 -12.77 -2.20
C ASN A 119 -9.90 -13.66 -2.07
N VAL A 120 -9.84 -14.92 -2.53
CA VAL A 120 -10.93 -15.88 -2.35
C VAL A 120 -11.15 -16.17 -0.86
N TYR A 121 -10.08 -16.41 -0.09
CA TYR A 121 -10.22 -16.63 1.35
C TYR A 121 -10.83 -15.42 2.07
N LEU A 122 -10.43 -14.19 1.70
CA LEU A 122 -11.04 -12.98 2.23
C LEU A 122 -12.54 -12.88 1.89
N ALA A 123 -12.97 -13.33 0.72
CA ALA A 123 -14.37 -13.35 0.33
C ALA A 123 -15.16 -14.44 1.08
N LEU A 124 -14.58 -15.63 1.26
CA LEU A 124 -15.16 -16.72 2.05
C LEU A 124 -15.30 -16.35 3.53
N ASP A 125 -14.34 -15.62 4.10
CA ASP A 125 -14.43 -15.11 5.48
C ASP A 125 -15.61 -14.15 5.70
N GLN A 126 -16.13 -13.55 4.62
CA GLN A 126 -17.32 -12.69 4.63
C GLN A 126 -18.59 -13.41 4.17
N ASP A 127 -18.54 -14.74 3.98
CA ASP A 127 -19.67 -15.57 3.53
C ASP A 127 -20.27 -15.10 2.18
N LEU A 128 -19.43 -14.66 1.24
CA LEU A 128 -19.86 -14.14 -0.06
C LEU A 128 -20.06 -15.26 -1.09
N GLU A 129 -21.04 -15.07 -1.99
CA GLU A 129 -21.16 -15.86 -3.21
C GLU A 129 -20.04 -15.46 -4.19
N ILE A 130 -19.21 -16.42 -4.61
CA ILE A 130 -18.07 -16.16 -5.48
C ILE A 130 -18.34 -16.71 -6.88
N LEU A 131 -18.40 -15.81 -7.87
CA LEU A 131 -18.65 -16.16 -9.27
C LEU A 131 -17.34 -16.07 -10.07
N PRO A 132 -16.79 -17.20 -10.56
CA PRO A 132 -15.61 -17.19 -11.40
C PRO A 132 -15.92 -16.63 -12.80
N VAL A 133 -15.02 -15.78 -13.32
CA VAL A 133 -15.06 -15.20 -14.67
C VAL A 133 -13.72 -15.39 -15.33
N ILE A 134 -13.66 -16.09 -16.46
CA ILE A 134 -12.44 -16.37 -17.20
C ILE A 134 -12.24 -15.30 -18.27
N ASN A 135 -11.24 -14.45 -18.06
CA ASN A 135 -10.95 -13.28 -18.90
C ASN A 135 -9.79 -13.53 -19.87
N LYS A 136 -9.65 -12.64 -20.84
CA LYS A 136 -8.61 -12.65 -21.89
C LYS A 136 -8.63 -13.88 -22.80
N ILE A 137 -9.81 -14.40 -23.10
CA ILE A 137 -9.96 -15.54 -24.05
C ILE A 137 -9.54 -15.19 -25.49
N ASP A 138 -9.34 -13.92 -25.79
CA ASP A 138 -8.80 -13.41 -27.06
C ASP A 138 -7.31 -13.66 -27.25
N LEU A 139 -6.57 -14.05 -26.21
CA LEU A 139 -5.15 -14.34 -26.29
C LEU A 139 -4.89 -15.68 -26.99
N PRO A 140 -3.87 -15.77 -27.87
CA PRO A 140 -3.51 -17.04 -28.51
C PRO A 140 -3.06 -18.15 -27.54
N SER A 141 -2.65 -17.75 -26.32
CA SER A 141 -2.23 -18.66 -25.24
C SER A 141 -3.36 -19.03 -24.28
N ALA A 142 -4.58 -18.56 -24.53
CA ALA A 142 -5.73 -18.83 -23.66
C ALA A 142 -6.08 -20.34 -23.64
N ARG A 143 -6.36 -20.86 -22.43
CA ARG A 143 -6.68 -22.27 -22.14
C ARG A 143 -7.90 -22.35 -21.23
N PRO A 144 -9.07 -21.83 -21.66
CA PRO A 144 -10.22 -21.65 -20.76
C PRO A 144 -10.68 -22.95 -20.09
N ASP A 145 -10.69 -24.08 -20.79
CA ASP A 145 -11.13 -25.36 -20.22
C ASP A 145 -10.16 -25.86 -19.13
N GLU A 146 -8.83 -25.75 -19.36
CA GLU A 146 -7.82 -26.09 -18.33
C GLU A 146 -7.95 -25.17 -17.11
N ILE A 147 -8.31 -23.88 -17.31
CA ILE A 147 -8.46 -22.92 -16.21
C ILE A 147 -9.74 -23.19 -15.40
N LYS A 148 -10.82 -23.65 -16.03
CA LYS A 148 -12.01 -24.11 -15.29
C LYS A 148 -11.67 -25.27 -14.36
N GLU A 149 -11.00 -26.30 -14.86
CA GLU A 149 -10.52 -27.45 -14.06
C GLU A 149 -9.59 -26.97 -12.94
N GLU A 150 -8.70 -26.01 -13.23
CA GLU A 150 -7.79 -25.44 -12.24
C GLU A 150 -8.51 -24.70 -11.10
N ILE A 151 -9.56 -23.93 -11.39
CA ILE A 151 -10.38 -23.25 -10.38
C ILE A 151 -11.10 -24.28 -9.50
N GLU A 152 -11.66 -25.34 -10.09
CA GLU A 152 -12.33 -26.41 -9.36
C GLU A 152 -11.36 -27.20 -8.47
N ASP A 153 -10.19 -27.57 -8.99
CA ASP A 153 -9.21 -28.40 -8.27
C ASP A 153 -8.50 -27.63 -7.15
N ILE A 154 -8.14 -26.35 -7.36
CA ILE A 154 -7.32 -25.58 -6.43
C ILE A 154 -8.18 -24.81 -5.43
N ILE A 155 -9.26 -24.21 -5.91
CA ILE A 155 -10.11 -23.33 -5.10
C ILE A 155 -11.34 -24.08 -4.57
N GLY A 156 -11.83 -25.06 -5.31
CA GLY A 156 -13.03 -25.82 -4.97
C GLY A 156 -14.32 -25.11 -5.37
N LEU A 157 -14.26 -24.11 -6.26
CA LEU A 157 -15.43 -23.42 -6.83
C LEU A 157 -15.85 -24.09 -8.14
N ASP A 158 -17.17 -24.29 -8.32
CA ASP A 158 -17.69 -24.74 -9.60
C ASP A 158 -17.48 -23.67 -10.68
N ALA A 159 -16.69 -23.98 -11.68
CA ALA A 159 -16.38 -23.11 -12.82
C ALA A 159 -16.95 -23.63 -14.15
N SER A 160 -17.76 -24.70 -14.11
CA SER A 160 -18.30 -25.34 -15.31
C SER A 160 -19.06 -24.36 -16.22
N GLU A 161 -19.89 -23.51 -15.64
CA GLU A 161 -20.70 -22.49 -16.31
C GLU A 161 -20.07 -21.09 -16.28
N ALA A 162 -18.81 -20.95 -15.81
CA ALA A 162 -18.14 -19.65 -15.71
C ALA A 162 -18.11 -18.91 -17.06
N PRO A 163 -18.52 -17.62 -17.10
CA PRO A 163 -18.47 -16.81 -18.30
C PRO A 163 -17.06 -16.70 -18.88
N LEU A 164 -16.92 -16.98 -20.18
CA LEU A 164 -15.69 -16.84 -20.94
C LEU A 164 -15.68 -15.49 -21.64
N VAL A 165 -14.85 -14.55 -21.18
CA VAL A 165 -14.93 -13.16 -21.64
C VAL A 165 -13.61 -12.63 -22.20
N SER A 166 -13.71 -11.60 -23.02
CA SER A 166 -12.62 -10.70 -23.30
C SER A 166 -13.03 -9.27 -22.91
N ALA A 167 -12.62 -8.82 -21.75
CA ALA A 167 -12.88 -7.45 -21.30
C ALA A 167 -12.30 -6.42 -22.29
N LYS A 168 -11.15 -6.72 -22.91
CA LYS A 168 -10.52 -5.86 -23.91
C LYS A 168 -11.42 -5.63 -25.14
N SER A 169 -12.03 -6.66 -25.69
CA SER A 169 -12.89 -6.58 -26.89
C SER A 169 -14.37 -6.38 -26.57
N GLY A 170 -14.79 -6.53 -25.32
CA GLY A 170 -16.19 -6.48 -24.89
C GLY A 170 -16.97 -7.75 -25.18
N LEU A 171 -16.30 -8.86 -25.45
CA LEU A 171 -16.93 -10.14 -25.77
C LEU A 171 -17.57 -10.75 -24.53
N ASN A 172 -18.83 -11.20 -24.63
CA ASN A 172 -19.60 -11.93 -23.62
C ASN A 172 -19.81 -11.18 -22.28
N ILE A 173 -19.73 -9.85 -22.27
CA ILE A 173 -19.95 -9.04 -21.06
C ILE A 173 -21.39 -9.18 -20.53
N GLN A 174 -22.36 -9.38 -21.42
CA GLN A 174 -23.74 -9.60 -21.00
C GLN A 174 -23.90 -10.87 -20.15
N ASP A 175 -23.14 -11.91 -20.43
CA ASP A 175 -23.25 -13.18 -19.69
C ASP A 175 -22.78 -12.99 -18.25
N VAL A 176 -21.77 -12.13 -18.00
CA VAL A 176 -21.36 -11.75 -16.64
C VAL A 176 -22.48 -10.98 -15.91
N LEU A 177 -23.15 -10.05 -16.59
CA LEU A 177 -24.27 -9.29 -15.98
C LEU A 177 -25.46 -10.19 -15.63
N GLU A 178 -25.78 -11.16 -16.50
CA GLU A 178 -26.84 -12.15 -16.22
C GLU A 178 -26.43 -13.07 -15.06
N ASP A 179 -25.16 -13.46 -14.99
CA ASP A 179 -24.62 -14.29 -13.92
C ASP A 179 -24.74 -13.59 -12.56
N ILE A 180 -24.37 -12.29 -12.49
CA ILE A 180 -24.56 -11.44 -11.30
C ILE A 180 -26.04 -11.41 -10.87
N VAL A 181 -26.95 -11.18 -11.81
CA VAL A 181 -28.41 -11.09 -11.52
C VAL A 181 -28.95 -12.39 -10.96
N ASN A 182 -28.54 -13.52 -11.55
CA ASN A 182 -29.12 -14.83 -11.25
C ASN A 182 -28.52 -15.46 -9.97
N ASN A 183 -27.22 -15.29 -9.74
CA ASN A 183 -26.48 -16.07 -8.75
C ASN A 183 -26.06 -15.26 -7.51
N ILE A 184 -25.85 -13.93 -7.60
CA ILE A 184 -25.61 -13.13 -6.39
C ILE A 184 -26.94 -12.92 -5.66
N PRO A 185 -27.03 -13.21 -4.35
CA PRO A 185 -28.26 -13.02 -3.58
C PRO A 185 -28.62 -11.53 -3.46
N ALA A 186 -29.91 -11.26 -3.31
CA ALA A 186 -30.36 -9.92 -2.97
C ALA A 186 -29.97 -9.58 -1.52
N PRO A 187 -29.63 -8.31 -1.23
CA PRO A 187 -29.29 -7.91 0.12
C PRO A 187 -30.45 -8.11 1.09
N GLU A 188 -30.16 -8.60 2.27
CA GLU A 188 -31.11 -8.73 3.37
C GLU A 188 -31.23 -7.42 4.15
N GLY A 189 -32.29 -7.29 4.96
CA GLY A 189 -32.51 -6.17 5.86
C GLY A 189 -33.96 -5.74 5.92
N ASP A 190 -34.32 -5.06 7.00
CA ASP A 190 -35.69 -4.60 7.28
C ASP A 190 -35.71 -3.07 7.43
N ILE A 191 -36.47 -2.41 6.56
CA ILE A 191 -36.58 -0.94 6.53
C ILE A 191 -37.25 -0.36 7.78
N GLU A 192 -38.11 -1.16 8.45
CA GLU A 192 -38.85 -0.73 9.64
C GLU A 192 -38.01 -0.77 10.92
N LYS A 193 -36.84 -1.42 10.89
CA LYS A 193 -35.92 -1.47 12.01
C LYS A 193 -35.18 -0.15 12.22
N PRO A 194 -34.54 0.06 13.39
CA PRO A 194 -33.63 1.19 13.59
C PRO A 194 -32.52 1.19 12.56
N LEU A 195 -32.12 2.38 12.11
CA LEU A 195 -31.01 2.54 11.15
C LEU A 195 -29.74 1.86 11.67
N LYS A 196 -29.16 1.02 10.83
CA LYS A 196 -27.88 0.37 11.04
C LYS A 196 -27.11 0.39 9.72
N ALA A 197 -26.16 1.32 9.59
CA ALA A 197 -25.34 1.47 8.39
C ALA A 197 -23.86 1.42 8.74
N LEU A 198 -23.09 0.65 7.97
CA LEU A 198 -21.65 0.48 8.14
C LEU A 198 -20.88 1.45 7.24
N ILE A 199 -19.95 2.19 7.80
CA ILE A 199 -19.01 3.03 7.02
C ILE A 199 -17.89 2.12 6.49
N PHE A 200 -17.84 1.91 5.18
CA PHE A 200 -16.77 1.09 4.58
C PHE A 200 -15.64 1.92 3.97
N ASP A 201 -15.87 3.21 3.64
CA ASP A 201 -14.84 4.16 3.25
C ASP A 201 -15.31 5.60 3.52
N SER A 202 -14.40 6.58 3.40
CA SER A 202 -14.72 7.99 3.51
C SER A 202 -13.74 8.86 2.71
N TYR A 203 -14.17 10.08 2.40
CA TYR A 203 -13.28 11.09 1.84
C TYR A 203 -13.62 12.48 2.39
N TYR A 204 -12.65 13.37 2.33
CA TYR A 204 -12.85 14.76 2.72
C TYR A 204 -13.15 15.64 1.51
N ASP A 205 -14.27 16.31 1.57
CA ASP A 205 -14.66 17.34 0.61
C ASP A 205 -14.56 18.73 1.26
N ALA A 206 -13.97 19.70 0.56
CA ALA A 206 -13.73 21.06 1.10
C ALA A 206 -15.04 21.80 1.45
N TYR A 207 -16.15 21.45 0.82
CA TYR A 207 -17.47 22.10 1.01
C TYR A 207 -18.39 21.28 1.91
N LYS A 208 -18.43 19.98 1.74
CA LYS A 208 -19.34 19.05 2.45
C LYS A 208 -18.75 18.53 3.77
N GLY A 209 -17.43 18.66 3.98
CA GLY A 209 -16.69 18.02 5.06
C GLY A 209 -16.44 16.55 4.76
N VAL A 210 -16.46 15.69 5.79
CA VAL A 210 -16.31 14.25 5.59
C VAL A 210 -17.58 13.69 4.96
N VAL A 211 -17.42 12.99 3.84
CA VAL A 211 -18.45 12.21 3.15
C VAL A 211 -18.16 10.74 3.41
N ALA A 212 -19.10 10.04 4.03
CA ALA A 212 -18.98 8.63 4.37
C ALA A 212 -19.65 7.75 3.30
N TYR A 213 -18.95 6.77 2.77
CA TYR A 213 -19.53 5.69 1.98
C TYR A 213 -20.07 4.63 2.92
N VAL A 214 -21.33 4.28 2.72
CA VAL A 214 -22.07 3.41 3.64
C VAL A 214 -22.78 2.27 2.93
N ARG A 215 -22.87 1.14 3.63
CA ARG A 215 -23.80 0.05 3.35
C ARG A 215 -24.88 0.08 4.42
N VAL A 216 -26.14 0.26 4.02
CA VAL A 216 -27.30 0.24 4.94
C VAL A 216 -27.75 -1.21 5.12
N PHE A 217 -27.62 -1.74 6.32
CA PHE A 217 -28.06 -3.09 6.68
C PHE A 217 -29.51 -3.12 7.14
N GLU A 218 -29.93 -2.16 7.96
CA GLU A 218 -31.28 -2.06 8.51
C GLU A 218 -31.76 -0.61 8.48
N GLY A 219 -33.07 -0.42 8.39
CA GLY A 219 -33.68 0.90 8.47
C GLY A 219 -33.51 1.76 7.22
N GLU A 220 -33.63 3.06 7.41
CA GLU A 220 -33.54 4.07 6.36
C GLU A 220 -32.79 5.29 6.88
N VAL A 221 -32.01 5.95 6.00
CA VAL A 221 -31.41 7.26 6.26
C VAL A 221 -31.80 8.24 5.17
N LYS A 222 -32.17 9.48 5.56
CA LYS A 222 -32.59 10.55 4.65
C LYS A 222 -32.11 11.91 5.10
N LYS A 223 -32.13 12.84 4.17
CA LYS A 223 -31.79 14.25 4.41
C LYS A 223 -32.60 14.85 5.57
N GLY A 224 -31.94 15.63 6.43
CA GLY A 224 -32.54 16.27 7.61
C GLY A 224 -32.63 15.36 8.84
N MET A 225 -32.30 14.08 8.73
CA MET A 225 -32.25 13.15 9.85
C MET A 225 -31.03 13.41 10.72
N THR A 226 -31.16 13.28 12.04
CA THR A 226 -30.01 13.35 12.95
C THR A 226 -29.48 11.93 13.15
N ILE A 227 -28.25 11.70 12.72
CA ILE A 227 -27.53 10.43 12.88
C ILE A 227 -26.56 10.48 14.06
N GLU A 228 -26.24 9.34 14.64
CA GLU A 228 -25.24 9.16 15.68
C GLU A 228 -24.19 8.15 15.20
N MET A 229 -22.90 8.55 15.33
CA MET A 229 -21.77 7.65 15.17
C MET A 229 -21.62 6.79 16.43
N MET A 230 -21.75 5.49 16.33
CA MET A 230 -21.83 4.63 17.53
C MET A 230 -20.52 4.55 18.31
N ASN A 231 -19.38 4.72 17.66
CA ASN A 231 -18.06 4.70 18.32
C ASN A 231 -17.82 6.01 19.10
N THR A 232 -17.97 7.15 18.44
CA THR A 232 -17.65 8.47 19.03
C THR A 232 -18.81 9.09 19.79
N LYS A 233 -20.04 8.53 19.67
CA LYS A 233 -21.30 9.05 20.24
C LYS A 233 -21.63 10.47 19.78
N LYS A 234 -20.97 10.97 18.73
CA LYS A 234 -21.24 12.28 18.16
C LYS A 234 -22.44 12.23 17.23
N LYS A 235 -23.24 13.31 17.26
CA LYS A 235 -24.47 13.44 16.46
C LYS A 235 -24.28 14.49 15.38
N PHE A 236 -24.81 14.19 14.20
CA PHE A 236 -24.74 15.07 13.03
C PHE A 236 -26.07 15.06 12.29
N GLU A 237 -26.41 16.20 11.68
CA GLU A 237 -27.56 16.31 10.80
C GLU A 237 -27.15 15.93 9.37
N VAL A 238 -27.87 15.02 8.74
CA VAL A 238 -27.66 14.60 7.36
C VAL A 238 -28.04 15.71 6.41
N THR A 239 -27.07 16.21 5.66
CA THR A 239 -27.28 17.27 4.67
C THR A 239 -27.60 16.72 3.30
N GLU A 240 -27.05 15.55 2.97
CA GLU A 240 -27.21 14.90 1.67
C GLU A 240 -27.03 13.40 1.81
N VAL A 241 -27.84 12.63 1.08
CA VAL A 241 -27.65 11.20 0.84
C VAL A 241 -27.72 10.93 -0.65
N GLY A 242 -27.00 9.93 -1.13
CA GLY A 242 -27.01 9.61 -2.55
C GLY A 242 -26.17 8.41 -2.91
N VAL A 243 -25.97 8.23 -4.22
CA VAL A 243 -25.19 7.16 -4.82
C VAL A 243 -24.20 7.72 -5.83
N MET A 244 -23.17 6.96 -6.15
CA MET A 244 -22.23 7.28 -7.23
C MET A 244 -22.75 6.66 -8.53
N ALA A 245 -23.04 7.52 -9.57
CA ALA A 245 -23.59 7.04 -10.83
C ALA A 245 -23.32 8.00 -12.01
N PRO A 246 -22.16 8.04 -12.63
CA PRO A 246 -20.78 7.94 -12.17
C PRO A 246 -20.37 9.09 -11.25
N HIS A 247 -21.13 10.19 -11.24
CA HIS A 247 -20.97 11.32 -10.34
C HIS A 247 -21.91 11.19 -9.13
N PRO A 248 -21.62 11.89 -8.01
CA PRO A 248 -22.53 11.92 -6.89
C PRO A 248 -23.94 12.33 -7.33
N THR A 249 -24.90 11.46 -7.12
CA THR A 249 -26.31 11.67 -7.45
C THR A 249 -27.13 11.63 -6.17
N GLU A 250 -27.74 12.77 -5.81
CA GLU A 250 -28.56 12.90 -4.60
C GLU A 250 -29.82 12.05 -4.74
N LEU A 251 -30.19 11.37 -3.66
CA LEU A 251 -31.42 10.61 -3.51
C LEU A 251 -32.23 11.14 -2.32
N ASP A 252 -33.51 10.81 -2.28
CA ASP A 252 -34.37 11.16 -1.14
C ASP A 252 -33.98 10.38 0.12
N SER A 253 -33.61 9.11 -0.04
CA SER A 253 -33.16 8.23 1.05
C SER A 253 -32.30 7.08 0.56
N LEU A 254 -31.54 6.48 1.50
CA LEU A 254 -30.91 5.17 1.36
C LEU A 254 -31.60 4.20 2.32
N GLN A 255 -31.99 3.03 1.83
CA GLN A 255 -32.76 2.02 2.57
C GLN A 255 -31.92 0.77 2.80
N ALA A 256 -32.42 -0.12 3.68
CA ALA A 256 -31.83 -1.43 3.90
C ALA A 256 -31.52 -2.12 2.55
N GLY A 257 -30.27 -2.55 2.37
CA GLY A 257 -29.79 -3.11 1.13
C GLY A 257 -29.00 -2.13 0.23
N ASP A 258 -29.14 -0.81 0.42
CA ASP A 258 -28.47 0.17 -0.42
C ASP A 258 -26.99 0.37 -0.04
N VAL A 259 -26.17 0.58 -1.07
CA VAL A 259 -24.82 1.13 -0.98
C VAL A 259 -24.87 2.56 -1.51
N GLY A 260 -24.30 3.52 -0.77
CA GLY A 260 -24.33 4.92 -1.15
C GLY A 260 -23.42 5.78 -0.28
N TYR A 261 -23.67 7.09 -0.27
CA TYR A 261 -22.92 8.03 0.56
C TYR A 261 -23.83 8.89 1.43
N ILE A 262 -23.28 9.33 2.56
CA ILE A 262 -23.89 10.27 3.50
C ILE A 262 -22.95 11.45 3.71
N ALA A 263 -23.45 12.67 3.52
CA ALA A 263 -22.79 13.90 3.93
C ALA A 263 -23.57 14.51 5.11
N ALA A 264 -22.86 14.87 6.18
CA ALA A 264 -23.47 15.40 7.41
C ALA A 264 -22.66 16.56 8.00
N SER A 265 -22.01 17.37 7.14
CA SER A 265 -21.20 18.53 7.52
C SER A 265 -20.18 18.26 8.64
N ILE A 266 -19.61 17.08 8.65
CA ILE A 266 -18.62 16.64 9.63
C ILE A 266 -17.29 17.34 9.33
N LYS A 267 -16.93 18.34 10.16
CA LYS A 267 -15.69 19.11 9.99
C LYS A 267 -14.51 18.49 10.72
N ASP A 268 -14.78 17.85 11.85
CA ASP A 268 -13.77 17.15 12.64
C ASP A 268 -13.64 15.71 12.13
N ILE A 269 -12.55 15.49 11.43
CA ILE A 269 -12.15 14.24 10.79
C ILE A 269 -12.16 13.05 11.77
N ARG A 270 -11.74 13.29 13.02
CA ARG A 270 -11.69 12.28 14.08
C ARG A 270 -13.07 11.83 14.57
N SER A 271 -14.13 12.38 14.02
CA SER A 271 -15.50 12.05 14.40
C SER A 271 -16.14 10.97 13.53
N CYS A 272 -15.51 10.62 12.40
CA CYS A 272 -15.99 9.63 11.45
C CYS A 272 -14.85 8.63 11.18
N HIS A 273 -15.05 7.40 11.56
CA HIS A 273 -14.07 6.33 11.36
C HIS A 273 -14.63 5.25 10.45
N VAL A 274 -13.80 4.76 9.54
CA VAL A 274 -14.13 3.58 8.74
C VAL A 274 -14.32 2.37 9.68
N GLY A 275 -15.39 1.61 9.45
CA GLY A 275 -15.81 0.51 10.33
C GLY A 275 -16.76 0.93 11.45
N ASP A 276 -17.07 2.23 11.60
CA ASP A 276 -18.08 2.68 12.56
C ASP A 276 -19.50 2.40 12.04
N THR A 277 -20.42 2.26 12.95
CA THR A 277 -21.85 2.09 12.68
C THR A 277 -22.57 3.43 12.84
N ILE A 278 -23.33 3.80 11.83
CA ILE A 278 -24.25 4.94 11.87
C ILE A 278 -25.63 4.45 12.29
N THR A 279 -26.24 5.14 13.25
CA THR A 279 -27.62 4.90 13.68
C THR A 279 -28.45 6.18 13.72
N ASP A 280 -29.78 6.05 13.83
CA ASP A 280 -30.68 7.18 14.06
C ASP A 280 -30.57 7.64 15.50
N ALA A 281 -30.25 8.91 15.72
CA ALA A 281 -30.15 9.49 17.06
C ALA A 281 -31.48 9.53 17.84
N SER A 282 -32.61 9.46 17.15
CA SER A 282 -33.95 9.43 17.76
C SER A 282 -34.41 8.01 18.14
N ARG A 283 -33.91 7.00 17.41
CA ARG A 283 -34.22 5.57 17.60
C ARG A 283 -32.93 4.75 17.37
N PRO A 284 -31.95 4.86 18.29
CA PRO A 284 -30.67 4.21 18.10
C PRO A 284 -30.78 2.68 18.15
N THR A 285 -29.93 2.00 17.36
CA THR A 285 -29.73 0.55 17.48
C THR A 285 -28.95 0.24 18.77
N GLU A 286 -29.21 -0.89 19.39
CA GLU A 286 -28.54 -1.31 20.63
C GLU A 286 -27.13 -1.86 20.33
N GLU A 287 -26.96 -2.55 19.19
CA GLU A 287 -25.74 -3.23 18.81
C GLU A 287 -25.10 -2.60 17.57
N ALA A 288 -23.81 -2.28 17.67
CA ALA A 288 -23.03 -1.90 16.51
C ALA A 288 -22.78 -3.09 15.59
N LEU A 289 -22.62 -2.84 14.29
CA LEU A 289 -22.14 -3.84 13.36
C LEU A 289 -20.70 -4.25 13.72
N PRO A 290 -20.28 -5.49 13.41
CA PRO A 290 -18.88 -5.85 13.51
C PRO A 290 -18.05 -4.84 12.72
N GLY A 291 -17.16 -4.13 13.40
CA GLY A 291 -16.23 -3.22 12.74
C GLY A 291 -15.10 -3.99 12.05
N TYR A 292 -14.30 -3.26 11.31
CA TYR A 292 -13.09 -3.84 10.69
C TYR A 292 -11.96 -3.99 11.72
N LYS A 293 -11.15 -5.03 11.55
CA LYS A 293 -9.87 -5.12 12.25
C LYS A 293 -9.02 -3.90 11.82
N LYS A 294 -8.42 -3.20 12.78
CA LYS A 294 -7.55 -2.08 12.45
C LYS A 294 -6.35 -2.57 11.63
N ALA A 295 -6.08 -1.90 10.52
CA ALA A 295 -4.87 -2.18 9.76
C ALA A 295 -3.65 -1.92 10.63
N THR A 296 -2.70 -2.85 10.64
CA THR A 296 -1.46 -2.68 11.40
C THR A 296 -0.35 -2.36 10.42
N PRO A 297 0.26 -1.18 10.51
CA PRO A 297 1.39 -0.84 9.67
C PRO A 297 2.55 -1.82 9.84
N MET A 298 3.17 -2.20 8.74
CA MET A 298 4.31 -3.11 8.70
C MET A 298 5.62 -2.38 8.39
N VAL A 299 5.54 -1.24 7.70
CA VAL A 299 6.67 -0.44 7.25
C VAL A 299 6.58 0.95 7.87
N TYR A 300 7.69 1.47 8.35
CA TYR A 300 7.77 2.79 8.98
C TYR A 300 8.87 3.62 8.34
N CYS A 301 8.57 4.89 8.03
CA CYS A 301 9.61 5.86 7.67
C CYS A 301 9.35 7.23 8.29
N GLY A 302 10.39 8.06 8.37
CA GLY A 302 10.26 9.46 8.75
C GLY A 302 9.97 10.31 7.51
N ILE A 303 8.97 11.19 7.59
CA ILE A 303 8.66 12.20 6.58
C ILE A 303 8.94 13.58 7.16
N TYR A 304 9.84 14.32 6.52
CA TYR A 304 10.30 15.64 6.97
C TYR A 304 10.04 16.70 5.92
N PRO A 305 9.75 17.95 6.32
CA PRO A 305 9.69 19.06 5.38
C PRO A 305 11.03 19.23 4.65
N GLY A 306 10.99 19.36 3.33
CA GLY A 306 12.16 19.70 2.53
C GLY A 306 12.51 21.18 2.61
N GLU A 307 13.50 21.62 1.82
CA GLU A 307 13.97 22.99 1.83
C GLU A 307 12.87 24.00 1.46
N GLY A 308 12.61 24.96 2.35
CA GLY A 308 11.58 25.98 2.20
C GLY A 308 10.16 25.55 2.59
N GLU A 309 9.94 24.27 2.95
CA GLU A 309 8.63 23.77 3.36
C GLU A 309 8.40 23.96 4.86
N LYS A 310 7.13 24.19 5.26
CA LYS A 310 6.74 24.36 6.65
C LYS A 310 6.21 23.06 7.23
N TYR A 311 6.60 22.77 8.46
CA TYR A 311 6.12 21.62 9.23
C TYR A 311 4.58 21.54 9.30
N GLU A 312 3.92 22.70 9.52
CA GLU A 312 2.46 22.76 9.61
C GLU A 312 1.76 22.31 8.33
N ASN A 313 2.33 22.64 7.15
CA ASN A 313 1.77 22.22 5.87
C ASN A 313 1.80 20.70 5.70
N VAL A 314 2.90 20.08 6.10
CA VAL A 314 3.04 18.61 6.06
C VAL A 314 2.05 17.95 7.03
N LYS A 315 1.90 18.51 8.23
CA LYS A 315 0.91 18.05 9.22
C LYS A 315 -0.51 18.07 8.66
N ASP A 316 -0.93 19.23 8.14
CA ASP A 316 -2.28 19.42 7.60
C ASP A 316 -2.56 18.46 6.42
N ALA A 317 -1.55 18.21 5.59
CA ALA A 317 -1.67 17.27 4.49
C ALA A 317 -1.81 15.82 4.97
N LEU A 318 -0.99 15.40 5.94
CA LEU A 318 -1.09 14.07 6.55
C LEU A 318 -2.44 13.85 7.24
N GLU A 319 -2.94 14.85 7.98
CA GLU A 319 -4.26 14.78 8.62
C GLU A 319 -5.37 14.62 7.57
N LYS A 320 -5.29 15.32 6.44
CA LYS A 320 -6.27 15.16 5.33
C LYS A 320 -6.16 13.82 4.63
N LEU A 321 -4.94 13.34 4.39
CA LEU A 321 -4.73 12.01 3.79
C LEU A 321 -5.25 10.89 4.68
N GLN A 322 -5.05 10.99 6.00
CA GLN A 322 -5.52 9.99 6.97
C GLN A 322 -7.05 9.78 6.95
N VAL A 323 -7.82 10.79 6.52
CA VAL A 323 -9.27 10.63 6.29
C VAL A 323 -9.56 9.73 5.12
N ASN A 324 -8.78 9.93 4.06
CA ASN A 324 -8.95 9.21 2.80
C ASN A 324 -8.27 7.84 2.84
N ASP A 325 -7.41 7.61 3.83
CA ASP A 325 -6.60 6.42 4.00
C ASP A 325 -6.51 6.04 5.48
N ALA A 326 -7.42 5.17 5.90
CA ALA A 326 -7.53 4.76 7.30
C ALA A 326 -6.35 3.89 7.78
N ALA A 327 -5.51 3.42 6.87
CA ALA A 327 -4.32 2.64 7.18
C ALA A 327 -3.09 3.52 7.48
N LEU A 328 -3.11 4.80 7.08
CA LEU A 328 -2.04 5.74 7.36
C LEU A 328 -2.03 6.11 8.86
N GLU A 329 -0.96 5.76 9.55
CA GLU A 329 -0.67 6.22 10.91
C GLU A 329 0.52 7.16 10.92
N PHE A 330 0.48 8.20 11.76
CA PHE A 330 1.64 9.07 11.92
C PHE A 330 1.71 9.65 13.34
N GLU A 331 2.93 9.87 13.80
CA GLU A 331 3.25 10.50 15.06
C GLU A 331 4.38 11.53 14.90
N LEU A 332 4.54 12.42 15.87
CA LEU A 332 5.59 13.43 15.84
C LEU A 332 6.96 12.78 16.00
N GLU A 333 7.89 13.19 15.15
CA GLU A 333 9.28 12.74 15.22
C GLU A 333 10.23 13.94 15.12
N THR A 334 11.41 13.81 15.71
CA THR A 334 12.47 14.81 15.63
C THR A 334 13.78 14.14 15.26
N SER A 335 14.43 14.65 14.21
CA SER A 335 15.77 14.24 13.79
C SER A 335 16.77 15.36 14.07
N ALA A 336 17.95 15.01 14.55
CA ALA A 336 19.03 15.98 14.73
C ALA A 336 19.51 16.59 13.41
N ALA A 337 19.40 15.81 12.30
CA ALA A 337 19.81 16.25 10.96
C ALA A 337 18.71 16.99 10.20
N LEU A 338 17.42 16.58 10.34
CA LEU A 338 16.30 17.04 9.53
C LEU A 338 15.30 17.93 10.28
N GLY A 339 15.42 18.05 11.63
CA GLY A 339 14.51 18.84 12.46
C GLY A 339 13.21 18.11 12.78
N PHE A 340 12.09 18.86 12.84
CA PHE A 340 10.76 18.32 13.14
C PHE A 340 10.14 17.68 11.90
N GLY A 341 9.56 16.50 12.09
CA GLY A 341 8.87 15.73 11.07
C GLY A 341 7.87 14.76 11.67
N PHE A 342 7.54 13.72 10.91
CA PHE A 342 6.56 12.72 11.30
C PHE A 342 7.11 11.32 11.05
N ARG A 343 6.94 10.43 12.03
CA ARG A 343 7.09 9.00 11.84
C ARG A 343 5.79 8.44 11.31
N CYS A 344 5.79 7.94 10.09
CA CYS A 344 4.62 7.41 9.41
C CYS A 344 4.70 5.90 9.30
N GLY A 345 3.56 5.24 9.50
CA GLY A 345 3.38 3.80 9.33
C GLY A 345 2.56 3.49 8.09
N PHE A 346 2.98 2.47 7.33
CA PHE A 346 2.42 2.06 6.05
C PHE A 346 2.20 0.56 6.00
N LEU A 347 1.26 0.11 5.17
CA LEU A 347 0.98 -1.32 4.96
C LEU A 347 2.13 -2.04 4.23
N GLY A 348 2.79 -1.36 3.30
CA GLY A 348 3.91 -1.87 2.53
C GLY A 348 4.65 -0.74 1.83
N LEU A 349 5.60 -1.07 0.94
CA LEU A 349 6.35 -0.07 0.18
C LEU A 349 5.51 0.64 -0.86
N LEU A 350 4.66 -0.07 -1.57
CA LEU A 350 3.78 0.54 -2.57
C LEU A 350 2.85 1.56 -1.91
N HIS A 351 2.32 1.24 -0.71
CA HIS A 351 1.52 2.19 0.06
C HIS A 351 2.34 3.43 0.45
N LEU A 352 3.60 3.27 0.89
CA LEU A 352 4.51 4.37 1.20
C LEU A 352 4.74 5.27 -0.02
N GLU A 353 5.10 4.70 -1.17
CA GLU A 353 5.34 5.44 -2.41
C GLU A 353 4.10 6.23 -2.86
N ILE A 354 2.93 5.62 -2.76
CA ILE A 354 1.66 6.27 -3.11
C ILE A 354 1.39 7.48 -2.20
N ILE A 355 1.56 7.33 -0.88
CA ILE A 355 1.37 8.44 0.05
C ILE A 355 2.39 9.55 -0.19
N GLU A 356 3.65 9.23 -0.46
CA GLU A 356 4.70 10.19 -0.79
C GLU A 356 4.33 10.97 -2.05
N GLU A 357 4.00 10.30 -3.14
CA GLU A 357 3.59 10.94 -4.39
C GLU A 357 2.30 11.78 -4.24
N ARG A 358 1.34 11.33 -3.44
CA ARG A 358 0.14 12.11 -3.13
C ARG A 358 0.45 13.39 -2.36
N LEU A 359 1.33 13.32 -1.35
CA LEU A 359 1.79 14.50 -0.61
C LEU A 359 2.48 15.50 -1.55
N GLU A 360 3.31 15.01 -2.46
CA GLU A 360 4.00 15.85 -3.44
C GLU A 360 3.05 16.46 -4.48
N ARG A 361 2.16 15.64 -5.09
CA ARG A 361 1.33 16.06 -6.23
C ARG A 361 0.04 16.78 -5.80
N GLU A 362 -0.70 16.25 -4.82
CA GLU A 362 -2.00 16.81 -4.40
C GLU A 362 -1.82 18.04 -3.50
N PHE A 363 -0.77 18.04 -2.65
CA PHE A 363 -0.52 19.14 -1.70
C PHE A 363 0.68 20.01 -2.09
N ASN A 364 1.37 19.69 -3.20
CA ASN A 364 2.55 20.41 -3.69
C ASN A 364 3.62 20.61 -2.63
N LEU A 365 3.90 19.56 -1.83
CA LEU A 365 4.87 19.57 -0.76
C LEU A 365 6.23 19.07 -1.28
N ASN A 366 7.29 19.69 -0.76
CA ASN A 366 8.66 19.19 -0.93
C ASN A 366 9.04 18.42 0.34
N LEU A 367 9.35 17.13 0.21
CA LEU A 367 9.52 16.22 1.34
C LEU A 367 10.89 15.53 1.32
N VAL A 368 11.39 15.20 2.50
CA VAL A 368 12.53 14.29 2.71
C VAL A 368 12.04 13.07 3.44
N THR A 369 12.13 11.91 2.80
CA THR A 369 11.78 10.63 3.41
C THR A 369 13.04 9.89 3.87
N THR A 370 12.97 9.25 5.04
CA THR A 370 14.03 8.37 5.52
C THR A 370 13.84 6.97 4.98
N ALA A 371 14.86 6.13 5.10
CA ALA A 371 14.73 4.74 4.68
C ALA A 371 13.63 4.01 5.46
N PRO A 372 12.82 3.19 4.78
CA PRO A 372 11.81 2.35 5.42
C PRO A 372 12.47 1.40 6.43
N SER A 373 11.77 1.13 7.51
CA SER A 373 12.18 0.17 8.54
C SER A 373 10.97 -0.61 9.05
N VAL A 374 11.23 -1.78 9.61
CA VAL A 374 10.21 -2.59 10.31
C VAL A 374 10.28 -2.31 11.80
N ILE A 375 9.27 -2.78 12.55
CA ILE A 375 9.31 -2.74 14.02
C ILE A 375 10.15 -3.92 14.52
N TYR A 376 11.13 -3.63 15.37
CA TYR A 376 11.91 -4.64 16.08
C TYR A 376 11.45 -4.75 17.53
N ARG A 377 11.43 -5.96 18.06
CA ARG A 377 11.16 -6.20 19.48
C ARG A 377 12.46 -6.39 20.23
N VAL A 378 12.75 -5.51 21.16
CA VAL A 378 14.00 -5.52 21.93
C VAL A 378 13.71 -5.83 23.39
N THR A 379 14.30 -6.90 23.91
CA THR A 379 14.26 -7.23 25.33
C THR A 379 15.54 -6.72 25.99
N LYS A 380 15.41 -5.81 26.94
CA LYS A 380 16.53 -5.29 27.73
C LYS A 380 17.00 -6.28 28.81
N ASN A 381 18.20 -6.08 29.34
CA ASN A 381 18.73 -6.88 30.46
C ASN A 381 17.87 -6.78 31.73
N THR A 382 17.09 -5.71 31.86
CA THR A 382 16.11 -5.51 32.94
C THR A 382 14.87 -6.38 32.80
N GLY A 383 14.66 -7.02 31.65
CA GLY A 383 13.44 -7.75 31.30
C GLY A 383 12.35 -6.89 30.66
N GLU A 384 12.56 -5.60 30.53
CA GLU A 384 11.65 -4.70 29.81
C GLU A 384 11.66 -5.02 28.31
N VAL A 385 10.49 -5.08 27.69
CA VAL A 385 10.31 -5.28 26.23
C VAL A 385 9.91 -3.96 25.59
N VAL A 386 10.69 -3.52 24.61
CA VAL A 386 10.48 -2.25 23.89
C VAL A 386 10.31 -2.53 22.40
N MET A 387 9.34 -1.88 21.76
CA MET A 387 9.14 -1.93 20.30
C MET A 387 9.92 -0.77 19.68
N ILE A 388 10.86 -1.08 18.80
CA ILE A 388 11.74 -0.11 18.14
C ILE A 388 11.29 0.08 16.69
N GLN A 389 10.74 1.22 16.38
CA GLN A 389 10.34 1.64 15.03
C GLN A 389 11.44 2.46 14.35
N ASN A 390 12.14 3.30 15.13
CA ASN A 390 13.24 4.15 14.66
C ASN A 390 14.58 3.58 15.09
N PRO A 391 15.53 3.31 14.18
CA PRO A 391 16.86 2.82 14.51
C PRO A 391 17.64 3.68 15.53
N THR A 392 17.35 4.99 15.59
CA THR A 392 18.01 5.88 16.56
C THR A 392 17.63 5.60 18.00
N ASN A 393 16.45 5.01 18.23
CA ASN A 393 15.92 4.66 19.54
C ASN A 393 16.41 3.28 20.04
N LEU A 394 17.26 2.60 19.26
CA LEU A 394 17.82 1.32 19.70
C LEU A 394 18.68 1.54 20.94
N PRO A 395 18.42 0.83 22.07
CA PRO A 395 19.23 0.93 23.28
C PRO A 395 20.71 0.59 23.02
N ASP A 396 21.57 1.00 23.94
CA ASP A 396 23.00 0.61 23.87
C ASP A 396 23.14 -0.92 23.85
N PRO A 397 24.04 -1.49 23.02
CA PRO A 397 24.25 -2.93 22.96
C PRO A 397 24.49 -3.60 24.32
N SER A 398 25.06 -2.88 25.29
CA SER A 398 25.27 -3.36 26.66
C SER A 398 23.98 -3.55 27.46
N GLU A 399 22.90 -2.87 27.09
CA GLU A 399 21.59 -2.96 27.75
C GLU A 399 20.68 -4.00 27.11
N ILE A 400 21.03 -4.48 25.91
CA ILE A 400 20.20 -5.40 25.12
C ILE A 400 20.49 -6.84 25.52
N LYS A 401 19.45 -7.56 25.91
CA LYS A 401 19.49 -9.01 26.11
C LYS A 401 19.21 -9.77 24.81
N MET A 402 18.24 -9.32 24.03
CA MET A 402 17.78 -10.00 22.81
C MET A 402 17.11 -9.00 21.88
N ILE A 403 17.36 -9.13 20.58
CA ILE A 403 16.63 -8.43 19.53
C ILE A 403 15.90 -9.47 18.69
N GLU A 404 14.64 -9.21 18.39
CA GLU A 404 13.79 -10.04 17.56
C GLU A 404 13.30 -9.24 16.35
N GLU A 405 13.34 -9.87 15.18
CA GLU A 405 12.83 -9.29 13.95
C GLU A 405 11.48 -9.91 13.57
N PRO A 406 10.59 -9.14 12.90
CA PRO A 406 9.33 -9.64 12.40
C PRO A 406 9.57 -10.62 11.24
N ILE A 407 8.87 -11.75 11.29
CA ILE A 407 8.91 -12.79 10.27
C ILE A 407 7.54 -12.87 9.61
N VAL A 408 7.53 -13.06 8.31
CA VAL A 408 6.34 -13.37 7.52
C VAL A 408 6.38 -14.81 7.04
N LYS A 409 5.20 -15.44 7.01
CA LYS A 409 4.95 -16.66 6.26
C LYS A 409 4.65 -16.23 4.83
N ALA A 410 5.47 -16.67 3.90
CA ALA A 410 5.37 -16.34 2.48
C ALA A 410 4.98 -17.58 1.68
N ASP A 411 3.92 -17.46 0.88
CA ASP A 411 3.45 -18.47 -0.05
C ASP A 411 3.77 -18.00 -1.47
N ILE A 412 4.66 -18.73 -2.15
CA ILE A 412 5.20 -18.35 -3.46
C ILE A 412 4.80 -19.39 -4.49
N ILE A 413 4.00 -19.00 -5.47
CA ILE A 413 3.61 -19.88 -6.58
C ILE A 413 4.48 -19.58 -7.79
N VAL A 414 5.10 -20.65 -8.34
CA VAL A 414 5.97 -20.56 -9.52
C VAL A 414 5.85 -21.79 -10.40
N PRO A 415 6.08 -21.67 -11.73
CA PRO A 415 6.28 -22.85 -12.58
C PRO A 415 7.49 -23.66 -12.09
N LYS A 416 7.41 -24.99 -12.20
CA LYS A 416 8.44 -25.91 -11.70
C LYS A 416 9.86 -25.60 -12.20
N ASP A 417 9.99 -25.04 -13.40
CA ASP A 417 11.28 -24.68 -14.01
C ASP A 417 12.00 -23.55 -13.26
N TYR A 418 11.27 -22.74 -12.47
CA TYR A 418 11.81 -21.63 -11.71
C TYR A 418 11.99 -21.92 -10.22
N VAL A 419 11.62 -23.11 -9.73
CA VAL A 419 11.73 -23.48 -8.31
C VAL A 419 13.15 -23.26 -7.77
N GLY A 420 14.18 -23.73 -8.49
CA GLY A 420 15.58 -23.58 -8.06
C GLY A 420 16.02 -22.12 -7.91
N ILE A 421 15.61 -21.26 -8.87
CA ILE A 421 15.95 -19.83 -8.86
C ILE A 421 15.25 -19.12 -7.69
N VAL A 422 14.00 -19.49 -7.39
CA VAL A 422 13.25 -18.90 -6.27
C VAL A 422 13.78 -19.38 -4.93
N MET A 423 14.16 -20.64 -4.82
CA MET A 423 14.83 -21.16 -3.62
C MET A 423 16.15 -20.41 -3.34
N GLU A 424 16.95 -20.14 -4.37
CA GLU A 424 18.16 -19.33 -4.26
C GLU A 424 17.86 -17.91 -3.78
N LEU A 425 16.84 -17.23 -4.40
CA LEU A 425 16.40 -15.91 -3.96
C LEU A 425 15.98 -15.90 -2.48
N CYS A 426 15.16 -16.85 -2.06
CA CYS A 426 14.73 -16.95 -0.66
C CYS A 426 15.92 -17.19 0.29
N GLN A 427 16.90 -17.99 -0.12
CA GLN A 427 18.11 -18.23 0.68
C GLN A 427 18.97 -16.95 0.79
N GLU A 428 19.15 -16.19 -0.29
CA GLU A 428 19.81 -14.88 -0.27
C GLU A 428 19.13 -13.91 0.70
N ARG A 429 17.82 -14.02 0.87
CA ARG A 429 16.97 -13.23 1.78
C ARG A 429 16.78 -13.89 3.16
N ARG A 430 17.63 -14.81 3.55
CA ARG A 430 17.62 -15.49 4.87
C ARG A 430 16.34 -16.29 5.14
N GLY A 431 15.65 -16.70 4.07
CA GLY A 431 14.42 -17.48 4.17
C GLY A 431 14.65 -18.90 4.67
N THR A 432 13.70 -19.40 5.43
CA THR A 432 13.64 -20.79 5.88
C THR A 432 12.47 -21.50 5.20
N MET A 433 12.75 -22.50 4.38
CA MET A 433 11.72 -23.28 3.71
C MET A 433 11.04 -24.22 4.69
N HIS A 434 9.70 -24.27 4.69
CA HIS A 434 8.90 -25.21 5.46
C HIS A 434 8.44 -26.38 4.64
N ASN A 435 7.83 -26.08 3.49
CA ASN A 435 7.21 -27.08 2.64
C ASN A 435 7.24 -26.64 1.18
N MET A 436 7.04 -27.61 0.31
CA MET A 436 6.88 -27.43 -1.12
C MET A 436 5.75 -28.35 -1.58
N GLU A 437 4.72 -27.76 -2.18
CA GLU A 437 3.54 -28.46 -2.64
C GLU A 437 3.37 -28.30 -4.15
N TYR A 438 3.05 -29.39 -4.83
CA TYR A 438 2.68 -29.34 -6.24
C TYR A 438 1.21 -29.01 -6.35
N ILE A 439 0.89 -27.81 -6.85
CA ILE A 439 -0.48 -27.38 -7.11
C ILE A 439 -1.04 -28.19 -8.28
N ASP A 440 -0.23 -28.32 -9.34
CA ASP A 440 -0.53 -29.11 -10.53
C ASP A 440 0.75 -29.69 -11.13
N THR A 441 0.66 -30.27 -12.33
CA THR A 441 1.82 -30.86 -13.04
C THR A 441 2.87 -29.84 -13.48
N LYS A 442 2.52 -28.53 -13.51
CA LYS A 442 3.33 -27.44 -14.05
C LYS A 442 3.79 -26.45 -12.98
N ARG A 443 3.04 -26.29 -11.86
CA ARG A 443 3.27 -25.25 -10.83
C ARG A 443 3.46 -25.83 -9.44
N VAL A 444 4.25 -25.09 -8.67
CA VAL A 444 4.65 -25.45 -7.32
C VAL A 444 4.41 -24.26 -6.39
N MET A 445 3.87 -24.52 -5.22
CA MET A 445 3.78 -23.58 -4.11
C MET A 445 4.93 -23.85 -3.13
N LEU A 446 5.68 -22.81 -2.82
CA LEU A 446 6.79 -22.84 -1.88
C LEU A 446 6.38 -22.05 -0.63
N HIS A 447 6.46 -22.69 0.53
CA HIS A 447 6.17 -22.08 1.82
C HIS A 447 7.46 -21.72 2.54
N TYR A 448 7.65 -20.42 2.77
CA TYR A 448 8.85 -19.88 3.42
C TYR A 448 8.50 -19.02 4.62
N ASP A 449 9.38 -19.06 5.64
CA ASP A 449 9.49 -17.99 6.61
C ASP A 449 10.57 -17.01 6.12
N LEU A 450 10.20 -15.76 5.94
CA LEU A 450 11.11 -14.70 5.49
C LEU A 450 11.12 -13.56 6.52
N PRO A 451 12.28 -12.96 6.82
CA PRO A 451 12.31 -11.72 7.58
C PRO A 451 11.59 -10.60 6.81
N LEU A 452 10.64 -9.93 7.44
CA LEU A 452 9.86 -8.87 6.79
C LEU A 452 10.75 -7.80 6.17
N ASN A 453 11.85 -7.43 6.85
CA ASN A 453 12.80 -6.45 6.33
C ASN A 453 13.50 -6.87 5.02
N GLU A 454 13.57 -8.15 4.71
CA GLU A 454 14.12 -8.67 3.45
C GLU A 454 13.07 -8.75 2.34
N VAL A 455 11.79 -8.72 2.71
CA VAL A 455 10.66 -8.78 1.75
C VAL A 455 10.27 -7.39 1.27
N ILE A 456 10.28 -6.39 2.17
CA ILE A 456 9.74 -5.06 1.89
C ILE A 456 10.55 -4.24 0.88
N TYR A 457 11.81 -4.55 0.59
CA TYR A 457 12.60 -3.70 -0.32
C TYR A 457 12.39 -4.06 -1.80
N ASP A 458 12.90 -5.16 -2.26
CA ASP A 458 12.94 -5.51 -3.70
C ASP A 458 12.59 -6.96 -3.98
N PHE A 459 12.13 -7.70 -2.96
CA PHE A 459 11.87 -9.14 -3.11
C PHE A 459 10.84 -9.45 -4.21
N PHE A 460 9.76 -8.66 -4.27
CA PHE A 460 8.71 -8.86 -5.27
C PHE A 460 9.23 -8.62 -6.69
N ASP A 461 9.99 -7.55 -6.89
CA ASP A 461 10.58 -7.21 -8.18
C ASP A 461 11.64 -8.23 -8.60
N ALA A 462 12.47 -8.66 -7.65
CA ALA A 462 13.44 -9.72 -7.87
C ALA A 462 12.76 -11.05 -8.24
N LEU A 463 11.66 -11.41 -7.56
CA LEU A 463 10.85 -12.58 -7.86
C LEU A 463 10.28 -12.51 -9.28
N LYS A 464 9.60 -11.42 -9.63
CA LYS A 464 9.02 -11.21 -10.98
C LYS A 464 10.11 -11.23 -12.05
N SER A 465 11.22 -10.53 -11.85
CA SER A 465 12.33 -10.48 -12.79
C SER A 465 12.97 -11.86 -13.02
N ARG A 466 13.30 -12.57 -11.95
CA ARG A 466 13.96 -13.90 -12.03
C ARG A 466 13.04 -14.98 -12.59
N THR A 467 11.72 -14.82 -12.47
CA THR A 467 10.70 -15.76 -12.97
C THR A 467 10.05 -15.31 -14.28
N ARG A 468 10.55 -14.24 -14.92
CA ARG A 468 9.97 -13.64 -16.15
C ARG A 468 8.49 -13.27 -16.00
N GLY A 469 8.10 -12.82 -14.82
CA GLY A 469 6.73 -12.41 -14.50
C GLY A 469 5.81 -13.53 -13.99
N TYR A 470 6.26 -14.79 -13.99
CA TYR A 470 5.41 -15.92 -13.59
C TYR A 470 5.33 -16.16 -12.08
N GLY A 471 6.27 -15.65 -11.29
CA GLY A 471 6.26 -15.83 -9.85
C GLY A 471 5.22 -14.93 -9.18
N SER A 472 4.38 -15.48 -8.31
CA SER A 472 3.48 -14.71 -7.46
C SER A 472 3.79 -14.95 -5.99
N LEU A 473 3.54 -13.94 -5.16
CA LEU A 473 3.82 -13.93 -3.73
C LEU A 473 2.58 -13.44 -2.99
N ASP A 474 2.23 -14.15 -1.94
CA ASP A 474 1.40 -13.67 -0.86
C ASP A 474 2.11 -13.89 0.47
N PHE A 475 1.85 -13.04 1.47
CA PHE A 475 2.48 -13.21 2.78
C PHE A 475 1.62 -12.68 3.92
N GLU A 476 1.78 -13.28 5.09
CA GLU A 476 1.12 -12.90 6.33
C GLU A 476 2.12 -12.80 7.48
N MET A 477 1.83 -11.93 8.45
CA MET A 477 2.68 -11.81 9.65
C MET A 477 2.62 -13.08 10.50
N LYS A 478 3.78 -13.71 10.71
CA LYS A 478 3.91 -14.89 11.58
C LYS A 478 4.21 -14.53 13.03
N GLY A 479 4.98 -13.46 13.25
CA GLY A 479 5.42 -13.03 14.58
C GLY A 479 6.87 -12.58 14.61
N TYR A 480 7.51 -12.70 15.77
CA TYR A 480 8.87 -12.23 16.01
C TYR A 480 9.80 -13.39 16.34
N VAL A 481 11.02 -13.37 15.78
CA VAL A 481 12.05 -14.39 16.00
C VAL A 481 13.37 -13.72 16.38
N PRO A 482 14.10 -14.26 17.39
CA PRO A 482 15.43 -13.76 17.75
C PRO A 482 16.38 -13.76 16.56
N SER A 483 17.12 -12.66 16.39
CA SER A 483 18.08 -12.50 15.31
C SER A 483 19.28 -11.66 15.72
N THR A 484 20.41 -11.88 15.05
CA THR A 484 21.66 -11.14 15.31
C THR A 484 21.66 -9.84 14.49
N LEU A 485 21.02 -8.83 15.04
CA LEU A 485 20.85 -7.53 14.42
C LEU A 485 21.80 -6.49 15.02
N VAL A 486 22.28 -5.59 14.17
CA VAL A 486 23.17 -4.50 14.54
C VAL A 486 22.66 -3.17 13.98
N LYS A 487 22.90 -2.09 14.69
CA LYS A 487 22.67 -0.75 14.19
C LYS A 487 23.84 -0.32 13.30
N LEU A 488 23.53 0.02 12.06
CA LEU A 488 24.47 0.57 11.09
C LEU A 488 24.29 2.08 11.03
N ASP A 489 25.28 2.82 11.48
CA ASP A 489 25.28 4.29 11.47
C ASP A 489 26.13 4.82 10.31
N ILE A 490 25.65 5.87 9.66
CA ILE A 490 26.38 6.60 8.62
C ILE A 490 26.94 7.90 9.20
N LEU A 491 28.24 8.10 9.06
CA LEU A 491 28.93 9.31 9.47
C LEU A 491 29.40 10.08 8.24
N ILE A 492 29.02 11.33 8.12
CA ILE A 492 29.47 12.26 7.08
C ILE A 492 30.36 13.31 7.75
N ASN A 493 31.59 13.45 7.27
CA ASN A 493 32.61 14.31 7.91
C ASN A 493 32.84 14.01 9.40
N LYS A 494 32.64 12.74 9.82
CA LYS A 494 32.72 12.22 11.21
C LYS A 494 31.50 12.55 12.10
N GLU A 495 30.51 13.21 11.59
CA GLU A 495 29.25 13.47 12.29
C GLU A 495 28.24 12.42 11.88
N GLN A 496 27.54 11.83 12.85
CA GLN A 496 26.49 10.85 12.60
C GLN A 496 25.28 11.55 12.01
N VAL A 497 24.70 10.96 10.96
CA VAL A 497 23.44 11.39 10.34
C VAL A 497 22.38 10.39 10.75
N ASP A 498 21.58 10.73 11.74
CA ASP A 498 20.56 9.86 12.35
C ASP A 498 19.52 9.36 11.35
N ALA A 499 19.12 10.20 10.41
CA ALA A 499 18.18 9.86 9.34
C ALA A 499 18.72 8.79 8.36
N LEU A 500 20.02 8.48 8.40
CA LEU A 500 20.68 7.44 7.59
C LEU A 500 21.12 6.23 8.43
N SER A 501 20.56 6.05 9.62
CA SER A 501 20.82 4.89 10.48
C SER A 501 19.85 3.74 10.14
N PHE A 502 20.34 2.49 10.18
CA PHE A 502 19.58 1.28 9.89
C PHE A 502 19.80 0.20 10.94
N ILE A 503 18.81 -0.68 11.08
CA ILE A 503 18.98 -1.96 11.76
C ILE A 503 19.08 -3.04 10.70
N VAL A 504 20.18 -3.77 10.69
CA VAL A 504 20.49 -4.79 9.68
C VAL A 504 21.02 -6.06 10.34
N HIS A 505 20.88 -7.20 9.66
CA HIS A 505 21.53 -8.43 10.11
C HIS A 505 23.06 -8.28 10.02
N GLU A 506 23.79 -8.77 11.04
CA GLU A 506 25.23 -8.60 11.17
C GLU A 506 25.99 -9.07 9.91
N SER A 507 25.57 -10.20 9.31
CA SER A 507 26.20 -10.73 8.09
C SER A 507 26.13 -9.80 6.88
N LYS A 508 25.11 -8.93 6.81
CA LYS A 508 24.89 -7.99 5.70
C LYS A 508 25.40 -6.57 5.99
N ALA A 509 25.80 -6.28 7.24
CA ALA A 509 26.17 -4.94 7.66
C ALA A 509 27.31 -4.34 6.82
N TYR A 510 28.35 -5.12 6.51
CA TYR A 510 29.49 -4.64 5.71
C TYR A 510 29.08 -4.33 4.27
N ALA A 511 28.40 -5.26 3.60
CA ALA A 511 28.00 -5.10 2.20
C ALA A 511 27.09 -3.87 2.03
N ARG A 512 26.07 -3.74 2.89
CA ARG A 512 25.13 -2.62 2.89
C ARG A 512 25.81 -1.30 3.23
N GLY A 513 26.65 -1.28 4.28
CA GLY A 513 27.42 -0.09 4.64
C GLY A 513 28.37 0.41 3.54
N LYS A 514 29.00 -0.52 2.81
CA LYS A 514 29.86 -0.19 1.69
C LYS A 514 29.05 0.41 0.52
N ALA A 515 27.97 -0.24 0.11
CA ALA A 515 27.10 0.23 -0.97
C ALA A 515 26.54 1.64 -0.65
N MET A 516 26.08 1.87 0.58
CA MET A 516 25.63 3.19 1.03
C MET A 516 26.72 4.26 0.91
N CYS A 517 27.94 3.97 1.39
CA CYS A 517 29.05 4.91 1.27
C CYS A 517 29.38 5.26 -0.19
N GLU A 518 29.30 4.27 -1.09
CA GLU A 518 29.55 4.47 -2.53
C GLU A 518 28.46 5.31 -3.19
N LYS A 519 27.17 5.03 -2.92
CA LYS A 519 26.03 5.83 -3.44
C LYS A 519 26.08 7.27 -2.90
N LEU A 520 26.22 7.46 -1.60
CA LEU A 520 26.34 8.80 -0.99
C LEU A 520 27.51 9.61 -1.53
N LYS A 521 28.64 8.97 -1.84
CA LYS A 521 29.79 9.62 -2.47
C LYS A 521 29.47 10.20 -3.84
N ASN A 522 28.57 9.59 -4.60
CA ASN A 522 28.18 10.04 -5.92
C ASN A 522 27.14 11.18 -5.84
N GLU A 523 26.26 11.16 -4.86
CA GLU A 523 25.17 12.13 -4.71
C GLU A 523 25.58 13.41 -3.97
N ILE A 524 26.50 13.31 -2.99
CA ILE A 524 26.95 14.48 -2.23
C ILE A 524 27.95 15.28 -3.07
N PRO A 525 27.73 16.59 -3.29
CA PRO A 525 28.62 17.41 -4.11
C PRO A 525 30.01 17.57 -3.47
N ARG A 526 31.00 17.82 -4.31
CA ARG A 526 32.39 18.07 -3.85
C ARG A 526 32.47 19.40 -3.11
N HIS A 527 33.06 19.38 -1.93
CA HIS A 527 33.37 20.56 -1.13
C HIS A 527 34.80 21.04 -1.31
N GLN A 528 35.15 22.20 -0.72
CA GLN A 528 36.52 22.75 -0.73
C GLN A 528 37.51 21.88 0.08
N PHE A 529 37.01 20.93 0.88
CA PHE A 529 37.77 19.96 1.65
C PHE A 529 37.29 18.54 1.36
N ALA A 530 38.11 17.55 1.72
CA ALA A 530 37.72 16.14 1.55
C ALA A 530 36.71 15.73 2.61
N VAL A 531 35.58 15.14 2.18
CA VAL A 531 34.52 14.67 3.04
C VAL A 531 34.61 13.15 3.16
N PRO A 532 34.98 12.59 4.32
CA PRO A 532 34.87 11.16 4.54
C PRO A 532 33.40 10.77 4.81
N ILE A 533 32.96 9.72 4.16
CA ILE A 533 31.69 9.02 4.42
C ILE A 533 32.08 7.68 5.03
N GLN A 534 31.50 7.33 6.17
CA GLN A 534 31.87 6.14 6.92
C GLN A 534 30.62 5.42 7.39
N ALA A 535 30.63 4.10 7.26
CA ALA A 535 29.61 3.24 7.86
C ALA A 535 30.22 2.60 9.14
N ALA A 536 29.48 2.64 10.22
CA ALA A 536 29.94 2.15 11.51
C ALA A 536 28.90 1.25 12.19
N VAL A 537 29.37 0.24 12.92
CA VAL A 537 28.58 -0.56 13.84
C VAL A 537 29.11 -0.30 15.24
N GLY A 538 28.31 0.37 16.05
CA GLY A 538 28.78 0.93 17.31
C GLY A 538 30.00 1.86 17.09
N ASN A 539 31.11 1.60 17.75
CA ASN A 539 32.33 2.41 17.63
C ASN A 539 33.27 1.95 16.47
N LYS A 540 32.92 0.85 15.78
CA LYS A 540 33.78 0.27 14.75
C LYS A 540 33.36 0.72 13.36
N ILE A 541 34.25 1.43 12.67
CA ILE A 541 34.07 1.77 11.25
C ILE A 541 34.29 0.50 10.42
N ILE A 542 33.27 0.08 9.65
CA ILE A 542 33.30 -1.12 8.82
C ILE A 542 33.52 -0.82 7.35
N ALA A 543 33.07 0.34 6.86
CA ALA A 543 33.29 0.78 5.48
C ALA A 543 33.60 2.28 5.43
N ARG A 544 34.32 2.72 4.42
CA ARG A 544 34.68 4.13 4.24
C ARG A 544 34.88 4.48 2.79
N GLU A 545 34.29 5.59 2.37
CA GLU A 545 34.54 6.29 1.13
C GLU A 545 34.94 7.74 1.41
N THR A 546 35.49 8.41 0.40
CA THR A 546 35.92 9.81 0.57
C THR A 546 35.63 10.61 -0.69
N ILE A 547 34.85 11.68 -0.53
CA ILE A 547 34.63 12.68 -1.59
C ILE A 547 35.87 13.57 -1.65
N SER A 548 36.50 13.61 -2.83
CA SER A 548 37.72 14.43 -3.04
C SER A 548 37.40 15.92 -2.98
N ALA A 549 38.26 16.70 -2.33
CA ALA A 549 38.12 18.14 -2.32
C ALA A 549 38.20 18.75 -3.73
N LEU A 550 37.45 19.82 -3.98
CA LEU A 550 37.64 20.66 -5.14
C LEU A 550 39.10 21.16 -5.18
N ARG A 551 39.77 20.91 -6.28
CA ARG A 551 41.16 21.39 -6.49
C ARG A 551 41.13 22.68 -7.30
N LYS A 552 41.56 23.78 -6.70
CA LYS A 552 41.95 24.96 -7.44
C LYS A 552 43.39 24.76 -7.85
N ASP A 553 43.69 24.86 -9.12
CA ASP A 553 45.08 24.80 -9.59
C ASP A 553 45.83 26.07 -9.17
N VAL A 554 46.44 26.00 -7.98
CA VAL A 554 47.22 27.11 -7.41
C VAL A 554 48.58 27.25 -8.08
N LEU A 555 48.96 26.27 -8.92
CA LEU A 555 50.23 26.26 -9.64
C LEU A 555 50.14 26.79 -11.07
N ALA A 556 48.92 26.99 -11.61
CA ALA A 556 48.68 27.46 -12.97
C ALA A 556 49.37 28.80 -13.29
N LYS A 557 49.60 29.64 -12.28
CA LYS A 557 50.28 30.93 -12.42
C LYS A 557 51.76 30.88 -12.05
N CYS A 558 52.32 29.70 -11.77
CA CYS A 558 53.74 29.56 -11.44
C CYS A 558 54.55 29.25 -12.72
N TYR A 559 55.01 30.30 -13.41
CA TYR A 559 55.96 30.19 -14.48
C TYR A 559 57.35 29.99 -13.91
N GLY A 560 58.11 28.92 -14.34
CA GLY A 560 59.49 28.64 -13.98
C GLY A 560 59.68 27.59 -12.86
N GLY A 561 60.88 27.09 -12.71
CA GLY A 561 61.25 25.92 -11.90
C GLY A 561 61.37 26.13 -10.38
N ASP A 562 60.75 27.16 -9.79
CA ASP A 562 60.84 27.41 -8.35
C ASP A 562 60.01 26.38 -7.54
N ILE A 563 60.68 25.29 -7.19
CA ILE A 563 60.17 24.17 -6.43
C ILE A 563 59.72 24.61 -5.00
N SER A 564 60.45 25.57 -4.41
CA SER A 564 60.17 26.06 -3.05
C SER A 564 58.86 26.82 -2.99
N ARG A 565 58.56 27.65 -3.97
CA ARG A 565 57.32 28.41 -4.09
C ARG A 565 56.12 27.48 -4.36
N LYS A 566 56.31 26.45 -5.21
CA LYS A 566 55.28 25.44 -5.46
C LYS A 566 54.92 24.65 -4.21
N LYS A 567 55.90 24.22 -3.42
CA LYS A 567 55.70 23.54 -2.14
C LYS A 567 54.95 24.43 -1.13
N LYS A 568 55.35 25.70 -0.95
CA LYS A 568 54.68 26.65 -0.06
C LYS A 568 53.21 26.90 -0.44
N LEU A 569 52.90 27.00 -1.74
CA LEU A 569 51.54 27.20 -2.21
C LEU A 569 50.65 25.97 -1.95
N LEU A 570 51.19 24.77 -2.14
CA LEU A 570 50.50 23.52 -1.84
C LEU A 570 50.30 23.32 -0.33
N GLU A 571 51.26 23.70 0.50
CA GLU A 571 51.14 23.67 1.96
C GLU A 571 50.05 24.64 2.46
N LYS A 572 50.05 25.89 1.98
CA LYS A 572 49.00 26.88 2.29
C LYS A 572 47.60 26.39 1.86
N GLN A 573 47.51 25.74 0.70
CA GLN A 573 46.24 25.14 0.26
C GLN A 573 45.79 24.02 1.18
N LYS A 574 46.74 23.17 1.63
CA LYS A 574 46.46 22.07 2.56
C LYS A 574 46.02 22.59 3.94
N GLU A 575 46.68 23.61 4.46
CA GLU A 575 46.29 24.26 5.72
C GLU A 575 44.93 24.96 5.63
N GLY A 576 44.68 25.69 4.52
CA GLY A 576 43.38 26.32 4.27
C GLY A 576 42.23 25.30 4.23
N LYS A 577 42.43 24.18 3.55
CA LYS A 577 41.47 23.07 3.52
C LYS A 577 41.26 22.43 4.92
N LYS A 578 42.32 22.32 5.72
CA LYS A 578 42.21 21.81 7.10
C LYS A 578 41.39 22.74 8.00
N ARG A 579 41.55 24.06 7.87
CA ARG A 579 40.74 25.06 8.59
C ARG A 579 39.30 25.05 8.12
N MET A 580 39.04 25.02 6.81
CA MET A 580 37.65 24.94 6.28
C MET A 580 36.92 23.69 6.74
N ARG A 581 37.60 22.55 6.87
CA ARG A 581 37.03 21.32 7.40
C ARG A 581 36.62 21.42 8.87
N GLN A 582 37.28 22.26 9.66
CA GLN A 582 36.95 22.47 11.07
C GLN A 582 35.72 23.37 11.27
N ILE A 583 35.33 24.16 10.27
CA ILE A 583 34.29 25.20 10.36
C ILE A 583 33.10 24.85 9.44
N GLY A 584 33.28 23.98 8.44
CA GLY A 584 32.28 23.71 7.41
C GLY A 584 31.37 22.55 7.78
N ASN A 585 30.08 22.81 7.89
CA ASN A 585 29.05 21.78 7.86
C ASN A 585 28.94 21.23 6.43
N VAL A 586 28.66 19.94 6.32
CA VAL A 586 28.37 19.28 5.04
C VAL A 586 26.86 19.17 4.92
N GLU A 587 26.28 19.93 4.00
CA GLU A 587 24.88 19.78 3.65
C GLU A 587 24.70 18.47 2.87
N VAL A 588 23.77 17.64 3.31
CA VAL A 588 23.37 16.40 2.64
C VAL A 588 22.16 16.73 1.78
N PRO A 589 22.28 16.70 0.44
CA PRO A 589 21.15 17.03 -0.43
C PRO A 589 20.06 15.96 -0.31
N GLN A 590 18.80 16.37 -0.52
CA GLN A 590 17.63 15.48 -0.50
C GLN A 590 17.83 14.22 -1.37
N LYS A 591 18.42 14.37 -2.54
CA LYS A 591 18.74 13.26 -3.44
C LYS A 591 19.61 12.17 -2.79
N ALA A 592 20.46 12.54 -1.83
CA ALA A 592 21.30 11.56 -1.14
C ALA A 592 20.49 10.66 -0.20
N PHE A 593 19.42 11.17 0.43
CA PHE A 593 18.49 10.35 1.21
C PHE A 593 17.72 9.40 0.29
N MET A 594 17.21 9.89 -0.83
CA MET A 594 16.50 9.08 -1.82
C MET A 594 17.39 8.01 -2.46
N ALA A 595 18.66 8.32 -2.73
CA ALA A 595 19.62 7.35 -3.30
C ALA A 595 19.87 6.15 -2.38
N VAL A 596 19.75 6.35 -1.07
CA VAL A 596 19.91 5.29 -0.07
C VAL A 596 18.72 4.33 -0.06
N LEU A 597 17.52 4.77 -0.46
CA LEU A 597 16.33 3.93 -0.58
C LEU A 597 16.45 2.89 -1.69
N LYS A 598 17.20 3.20 -2.76
CA LYS A 598 17.39 2.36 -3.96
C LYS A 598 18.73 1.61 -3.91
N LEU A 599 19.07 1.01 -2.77
CA LEU A 599 20.39 0.36 -2.58
C LEU A 599 20.56 -0.95 -3.34
N ASP A 600 19.48 -1.57 -3.76
CA ASP A 600 19.51 -2.91 -4.31
C ASP A 600 19.33 -2.97 -5.84
N ASP A 601 19.50 -1.82 -6.55
CA ASP A 601 19.61 -1.74 -8.02
C ASP A 601 21.03 -2.10 -8.53
#